data_b38d1547626945a9b21d4faf26df55b5
#
_entry.id   b38d1547626945a9b21d4faf26df55b5
#
_cell.length_a   1.000
_cell.length_b   1.000
_cell.length_c   1.000
_cell.angle_alpha   90.00
_cell.angle_beta   90.00
_cell.angle_gamma   90.00
#
_symmetry.space_group_name_H-M   'P 1'
#
loop_
_entity.id
_entity.type
_entity.pdbx_description
1 polymer ?
#
loop_
_entity_poly.entity_id
_entity_poly.type
_entity_poly.pdbx_seq_one_letter_code
_entity_poly.pdbx_strand_id
1 'polypeptide(L)'
;MLLKSLKVGMLCAAVTGLFGGELPPEVQAKFIKILAASAGSAGKVACHDASLAAELAKVGVTVDPGSKVIWAANDSEARAGKSMHKLVIAGQTESLPLGAAIAIVEEGGKPQIYLHMGNIAASGITLSDAVLKIGRKL
;
A
#
# COMPACT_ATOMS: atom_id res chain seq x y z
N MET A 1 17.35 27.80 11.96
CA MET A 1 16.95 27.53 11.25
C MET A 1 16.61 27.41 10.58
N LEU A 2 16.69 27.28 10.66
CA LEU A 2 16.13 26.89 9.81
C LEU A 2 15.95 26.55 9.05
N LEU A 3 16.04 26.39 9.13
CA LEU A 3 15.64 25.83 8.16
C LEU A 3 15.65 25.30 7.63
N LYS A 4 15.65 24.97 7.91
CA LYS A 4 15.43 24.27 7.14
C LYS A 4 15.07 23.73 6.61
N SER A 5 15.14 23.69 7.08
CA SER A 5 14.57 23.04 6.29
C SER A 5 14.13 22.93 5.82
N LEU A 6 14.01 22.93 6.41
CA LEU A 6 13.29 22.77 5.63
C LEU A 6 13.23 22.87 4.83
N LYS A 7 13.11 22.85 4.88
CA LYS A 7 12.85 22.97 3.74
C LYS A 7 13.40 22.38 2.74
N VAL A 8 13.92 22.01 2.96
CA VAL A 8 14.68 21.42 2.08
C VAL A 8 14.17 20.19 1.41
N GLY A 9 13.54 19.39 2.02
CA GLY A 9 12.97 18.20 1.45
C GLY A 9 12.10 18.45 0.26
N MET A 10 11.72 19.63 0.09
CA MET A 10 10.89 19.97 -0.99
C MET A 10 11.48 19.74 -2.33
N LEU A 11 12.74 19.95 -2.46
CA LEU A 11 13.41 19.80 -3.73
C LEU A 11 13.42 18.36 -4.21
N CYS A 12 13.62 17.46 -3.29
CA CYS A 12 13.68 16.06 -3.63
C CYS A 12 12.34 15.52 -4.05
N ALA A 13 11.29 16.09 -3.52
CA ALA A 13 9.95 15.63 -3.84
C ALA A 13 9.64 15.76 -5.32
N ALA A 14 10.13 16.81 -5.96
CA ALA A 14 9.87 16.99 -7.37
C ALA A 14 10.53 15.91 -8.22
N VAL A 15 11.74 15.53 -7.85
CA VAL A 15 12.45 14.49 -8.56
C VAL A 15 11.77 13.14 -8.37
N THR A 16 11.36 12.89 -7.17
CA THR A 16 10.67 11.63 -6.85
C THR A 16 9.44 11.45 -7.70
N GLY A 17 8.69 12.50 -7.93
CA GLY A 17 7.49 12.43 -8.72
C GLY A 17 7.69 12.00 -10.16
N LEU A 18 8.89 12.21 -10.72
CA LEU A 18 9.19 11.82 -12.09
C LEU A 18 9.28 10.31 -12.27
N PHE A 19 9.69 9.59 -11.23
CA PHE A 19 9.93 8.16 -11.29
C PHE A 19 8.91 7.34 -10.51
N GLY A 20 7.85 7.99 -10.07
CA GLY A 20 6.92 7.36 -9.17
C GLY A 20 7.42 7.47 -7.73
N GLY A 21 6.56 7.63 -6.81
CA GLY A 21 6.91 7.81 -5.41
C GLY A 21 5.84 7.29 -4.49
N GLU A 22 6.11 7.46 -3.22
CA GLU A 22 5.18 7.02 -2.19
C GLU A 22 4.08 8.07 -2.01
N LEU A 23 2.84 7.62 -1.95
CA LEU A 23 1.72 8.51 -1.67
C LEU A 23 1.73 8.94 -0.21
N PRO A 24 1.15 10.10 0.12
CA PRO A 24 0.98 10.48 1.52
C PRO A 24 0.12 9.46 2.27
N PRO A 25 0.34 9.29 3.58
CA PRO A 25 -0.42 8.30 4.35
C PRO A 25 -1.94 8.47 4.27
N GLU A 26 -2.42 9.69 4.20
CA GLU A 26 -3.87 9.95 4.11
C GLU A 26 -4.44 9.40 2.81
N VAL A 27 -3.70 9.48 1.71
CA VAL A 27 -4.13 8.94 0.43
C VAL A 27 -4.00 7.43 0.43
N GLN A 28 -2.89 6.92 0.97
CA GLN A 28 -2.69 5.47 1.11
C GLN A 28 -3.85 4.84 1.89
N ALA A 29 -4.27 5.48 2.97
CA ALA A 29 -5.34 4.96 3.82
C ALA A 29 -6.66 4.82 3.05
N LYS A 30 -6.96 5.77 2.18
CA LYS A 30 -8.19 5.70 1.37
C LYS A 30 -8.17 4.52 0.41
N PHE A 31 -7.03 4.29 -0.24
CA PHE A 31 -6.91 3.15 -1.14
C PHE A 31 -6.91 1.83 -0.40
N ILE A 32 -6.25 1.77 0.75
CA ILE A 32 -6.23 0.57 1.57
C ILE A 32 -7.64 0.20 2.00
N LYS A 33 -8.45 1.18 2.36
CA LYS A 33 -9.84 0.94 2.72
C LYS A 33 -10.61 0.24 1.60
N ILE A 34 -10.45 0.73 0.37
CA ILE A 34 -11.11 0.14 -0.80
C ILE A 34 -10.60 -1.28 -1.03
N LEU A 35 -9.29 -1.47 -0.96
CA LEU A 35 -8.67 -2.77 -1.20
C LEU A 35 -9.06 -3.79 -0.13
N ALA A 36 -9.09 -3.37 1.12
CA ALA A 36 -9.50 -4.25 2.22
C ALA A 36 -10.95 -4.68 2.05
N ALA A 37 -11.82 -3.77 1.67
CA ALA A 37 -13.22 -4.09 1.40
C ALA A 37 -13.33 -5.08 0.25
N SER A 38 -12.58 -4.85 -0.82
CA SER A 38 -12.55 -5.74 -1.98
C SER A 38 -12.06 -7.13 -1.62
N ALA A 39 -11.12 -7.22 -0.68
CA ALA A 39 -10.56 -8.50 -0.24
C ALA A 39 -11.44 -9.23 0.77
N GLY A 40 -12.52 -8.60 1.22
CA GLY A 40 -13.41 -9.20 2.19
C GLY A 40 -12.86 -9.25 3.61
N SER A 41 -11.97 -8.30 3.97
CA SER A 41 -11.35 -8.29 5.29
C SER A 41 -12.20 -7.58 6.35
N ALA A 42 -13.39 -7.15 6.00
CA ALA A 42 -14.32 -6.46 6.90
C ALA A 42 -13.72 -5.18 7.48
N GLY A 43 -12.94 -4.46 6.68
CA GLY A 43 -12.36 -3.19 7.09
C GLY A 43 -11.20 -3.33 8.07
N LYS A 44 -10.54 -4.47 8.09
CA LYS A 44 -9.39 -4.72 8.97
C LYS A 44 -8.12 -4.87 8.17
N VAL A 45 -7.03 -4.29 8.67
CA VAL A 45 -5.71 -4.35 8.03
C VAL A 45 -4.64 -4.43 9.10
N ALA A 46 -3.66 -5.30 8.91
CA ALA A 46 -2.49 -5.33 9.79
C ALA A 46 -1.53 -4.23 9.34
N CYS A 47 -1.11 -3.38 10.24
CA CYS A 47 -0.24 -2.24 9.92
C CYS A 47 0.64 -1.89 11.11
N HIS A 48 1.94 -1.83 10.89
CA HIS A 48 2.91 -1.45 11.93
C HIS A 48 3.43 -0.02 11.75
N ASP A 49 3.01 0.67 10.69
CA ASP A 49 3.41 2.06 10.43
C ASP A 49 2.46 2.97 11.20
N ALA A 50 2.99 3.65 12.23
CA ALA A 50 2.17 4.47 13.12
C ALA A 50 1.46 5.62 12.40
N SER A 51 2.13 6.27 11.45
CA SER A 51 1.54 7.38 10.70
C SER A 51 0.38 6.90 9.86
N LEU A 52 0.56 5.79 9.17
CA LEU A 52 -0.49 5.21 8.34
C LEU A 52 -1.63 4.66 9.20
N ALA A 53 -1.30 4.03 10.32
CA ALA A 53 -2.33 3.50 11.22
C ALA A 53 -3.27 4.59 11.71
N ALA A 54 -2.73 5.78 12.02
CA ALA A 54 -3.55 6.91 12.43
C ALA A 54 -4.51 7.34 11.32
N GLU A 55 -4.04 7.37 10.07
CA GLU A 55 -4.89 7.73 8.94
C GLU A 55 -5.92 6.66 8.63
N LEU A 56 -5.57 5.39 8.80
CA LEU A 56 -6.52 4.29 8.63
C LEU A 56 -7.69 4.42 9.62
N ALA A 57 -7.38 4.76 10.87
CA ALA A 57 -8.42 4.96 11.87
C ALA A 57 -9.37 6.08 11.47
N LYS A 58 -8.86 7.15 10.88
CA LYS A 58 -9.69 8.27 10.44
C LYS A 58 -10.67 7.89 9.34
N VAL A 59 -10.33 6.92 8.50
CA VAL A 59 -11.23 6.48 7.43
C VAL A 59 -12.03 5.25 7.82
N GLY A 60 -11.98 4.85 9.08
CA GLY A 60 -12.80 3.74 9.59
C GLY A 60 -12.21 2.35 9.39
N VAL A 61 -10.92 2.26 9.10
CA VAL A 61 -10.24 0.97 9.00
C VAL A 61 -9.65 0.62 10.35
N THR A 62 -9.91 -0.61 10.81
CA THR A 62 -9.39 -1.10 12.08
C THR A 62 -8.04 -1.77 11.85
N VAL A 63 -7.03 -1.38 12.62
CA VAL A 63 -5.73 -2.04 12.59
C VAL A 63 -5.83 -3.31 13.44
N ASP A 64 -5.63 -4.45 12.79
CA ASP A 64 -5.76 -5.77 13.43
C ASP A 64 -4.60 -6.65 12.97
N PRO A 65 -3.68 -7.02 13.86
CA PRO A 65 -2.53 -7.84 13.49
C PRO A 65 -2.90 -9.19 12.88
N GLY A 66 -4.08 -9.68 13.17
CA GLY A 66 -4.55 -10.96 12.64
C GLY A 66 -5.26 -10.86 11.31
N SER A 67 -5.35 -9.67 10.72
CA SER A 67 -6.04 -9.50 9.43
C SER A 67 -5.30 -10.24 8.32
N LYS A 68 -6.07 -10.72 7.33
CA LYS A 68 -5.50 -11.35 6.14
C LYS A 68 -4.98 -10.33 5.13
N VAL A 69 -5.25 -9.04 5.33
CA VAL A 69 -4.71 -7.95 4.53
C VAL A 69 -3.68 -7.23 5.37
N ILE A 70 -2.48 -7.05 4.86
CA ILE A 70 -1.39 -6.43 5.60
C ILE A 70 -0.73 -5.34 4.77
N TRP A 71 -0.42 -4.22 5.43
CA TRP A 71 0.44 -3.19 4.86
C TRP A 71 1.89 -3.52 5.21
N ALA A 72 2.74 -3.66 4.20
CA ALA A 72 4.15 -3.91 4.42
C ALA A 72 4.90 -2.59 4.37
N ALA A 73 5.51 -2.22 5.48
CA ALA A 73 6.28 -0.98 5.58
C ALA A 73 7.71 -1.16 5.05
N ASN A 74 8.14 -2.40 4.84
CA ASN A 74 9.49 -2.70 4.34
C ASN A 74 9.49 -4.07 3.66
N ASP A 75 10.64 -4.41 3.07
CA ASP A 75 10.79 -5.66 2.30
C ASP A 75 10.61 -6.90 3.16
N SER A 76 11.09 -6.85 4.39
CA SER A 76 10.96 -7.98 5.31
C SER A 76 9.49 -8.29 5.59
N GLU A 77 8.68 -7.26 5.81
CA GLU A 77 7.26 -7.43 6.05
C GLU A 77 6.53 -7.95 4.81
N ALA A 78 6.97 -7.53 3.62
CA ALA A 78 6.38 -8.01 2.38
C ALA A 78 6.63 -9.51 2.22
N ARG A 79 7.85 -9.96 2.46
CA ARG A 79 8.19 -11.37 2.38
C ARG A 79 7.45 -12.20 3.42
N ALA A 80 7.39 -11.71 4.65
CA ALA A 80 6.71 -12.40 5.73
C ALA A 80 5.22 -12.53 5.45
N GLY A 81 4.60 -11.46 4.96
CA GLY A 81 3.17 -11.48 4.63
C GLY A 81 2.85 -12.51 3.56
N LYS A 82 3.66 -12.58 2.52
CA LYS A 82 3.48 -13.57 1.47
C LYS A 82 3.63 -14.99 2.02
N SER A 83 4.62 -15.22 2.87
CA SER A 83 4.84 -16.54 3.48
C SER A 83 3.66 -16.98 4.32
N MET A 84 2.94 -16.04 4.91
CA MET A 84 1.75 -16.32 5.71
C MET A 84 0.46 -16.38 4.88
N HIS A 85 0.59 -16.33 3.56
CA HIS A 85 -0.55 -16.35 2.63
C HIS A 85 -1.50 -15.19 2.88
N LYS A 86 -0.94 -14.00 3.12
CA LYS A 86 -1.72 -12.78 3.30
C LYS A 86 -1.67 -11.93 2.04
N LEU A 87 -2.68 -11.09 1.88
CA LEU A 87 -2.67 -10.10 0.80
C LEU A 87 -1.82 -8.92 1.25
N VAL A 88 -0.66 -8.75 0.65
CA VAL A 88 0.30 -7.71 1.04
C VAL A 88 0.13 -6.49 0.16
N ILE A 89 -0.07 -5.33 0.79
CA ILE A 89 -0.15 -4.04 0.11
C ILE A 89 1.09 -3.25 0.49
N ALA A 90 1.74 -2.63 -0.49
CA ALA A 90 2.94 -1.85 -0.26
C ALA A 90 2.85 -0.49 -0.96
N GLY A 91 3.73 0.42 -0.57
CA GLY A 91 3.79 1.76 -1.13
C GLY A 91 4.81 1.94 -2.23
N GLN A 92 5.46 0.87 -2.68
CA GLN A 92 6.50 0.92 -3.71
C GLN A 92 6.38 -0.29 -4.62
N THR A 93 6.62 -0.06 -5.93
CA THR A 93 6.56 -1.16 -6.91
C THR A 93 7.72 -2.16 -6.70
N GLU A 94 8.82 -1.71 -6.12
CA GLU A 94 9.96 -2.57 -5.83
C GLU A 94 9.62 -3.71 -4.87
N SER A 95 8.56 -3.56 -4.11
CA SER A 95 8.13 -4.61 -3.18
C SER A 95 7.35 -5.74 -3.86
N LEU A 96 6.88 -5.52 -5.08
CA LEU A 96 6.09 -6.55 -5.78
C LEU A 96 6.85 -7.85 -5.99
N PRO A 97 8.09 -7.85 -6.50
CA PRO A 97 8.81 -9.10 -6.65
C PRO A 97 9.20 -9.73 -5.32
N LEU A 98 9.11 -8.98 -4.21
CA LEU A 98 9.48 -9.47 -2.89
C LEU A 98 8.33 -10.08 -2.11
N GLY A 99 7.11 -9.93 -2.61
CA GLY A 99 5.97 -10.54 -1.94
C GLY A 99 4.72 -9.68 -1.90
N ALA A 100 4.81 -8.38 -2.21
CA ALA A 100 3.63 -7.54 -2.24
C ALA A 100 2.72 -7.97 -3.39
N ALA A 101 1.43 -8.02 -3.11
CA ALA A 101 0.43 -8.35 -4.11
C ALA A 101 -0.06 -7.09 -4.82
N ILE A 102 -0.09 -5.97 -4.10
CA ILE A 102 -0.59 -4.70 -4.60
C ILE A 102 0.38 -3.61 -4.19
N ALA A 103 0.71 -2.72 -5.11
CA ALA A 103 1.47 -1.52 -4.80
C ALA A 103 0.62 -0.29 -5.14
N ILE A 104 0.53 0.66 -4.22
CA ILE A 104 -0.15 1.92 -4.46
C ILE A 104 0.89 3.02 -4.41
N VAL A 105 1.07 3.69 -5.53
CA VAL A 105 2.15 4.66 -5.70
C VAL A 105 1.64 5.92 -6.39
N GLU A 106 2.46 6.95 -6.37
CA GLU A 106 2.23 8.14 -7.16
C GLU A 106 3.01 8.03 -8.46
N GLU A 107 2.33 8.27 -9.58
CA GLU A 107 2.96 8.20 -10.88
C GLU A 107 2.40 9.33 -11.74
N GLY A 108 3.26 10.22 -12.19
CA GLY A 108 2.82 11.36 -12.97
C GLY A 108 1.88 12.28 -12.22
N GLY A 109 2.05 12.40 -10.91
CA GLY A 109 1.20 13.24 -10.07
C GLY A 109 -0.13 12.63 -9.68
N LYS A 110 -0.35 11.37 -10.02
CA LYS A 110 -1.63 10.69 -9.77
C LYS A 110 -1.42 9.37 -9.05
N PRO A 111 -2.37 8.93 -8.22
CA PRO A 111 -2.29 7.60 -7.64
C PRO A 111 -2.41 6.53 -8.71
N GLN A 112 -1.59 5.49 -8.60
CA GLN A 112 -1.62 4.34 -9.49
C GLN A 112 -1.55 3.07 -8.67
N ILE A 113 -2.36 2.09 -9.03
CA ILE A 113 -2.37 0.78 -8.40
C ILE A 113 -1.73 -0.23 -9.35
N TYR A 114 -0.77 -0.99 -8.86
CA TYR A 114 -0.17 -2.11 -9.58
C TYR A 114 -0.58 -3.41 -8.91
N LEU A 115 -0.95 -4.39 -9.70
CA LEU A 115 -1.40 -5.70 -9.25
C LEU A 115 -0.42 -6.78 -9.69
N HIS A 116 0.16 -7.49 -8.74
CA HIS A 116 1.00 -8.65 -9.04
C HIS A 116 0.10 -9.89 -8.96
N MET A 117 -0.37 -10.35 -10.10
CA MET A 117 -1.39 -11.40 -10.13
C MET A 117 -0.93 -12.69 -9.47
N GLY A 118 0.34 -13.03 -9.61
CA GLY A 118 0.90 -14.22 -8.97
C GLY A 118 0.84 -14.15 -7.44
N ASN A 119 1.16 -12.98 -6.89
CA ASN A 119 1.13 -12.82 -5.43
C ASN A 119 -0.30 -12.70 -4.90
N ILE A 120 -1.21 -12.14 -5.70
CA ILE A 120 -2.63 -12.13 -5.33
C ILE A 120 -3.14 -13.57 -5.25
N ALA A 121 -2.83 -14.38 -6.25
CA ALA A 121 -3.22 -15.79 -6.26
C ALA A 121 -2.62 -16.55 -5.07
N ALA A 122 -1.36 -16.26 -4.74
CA ALA A 122 -0.68 -16.91 -3.62
C ALA A 122 -1.35 -16.61 -2.27
N SER A 123 -2.02 -15.45 -2.15
CA SER A 123 -2.74 -15.11 -0.93
C SER A 123 -4.04 -15.88 -0.75
N GLY A 124 -4.54 -16.47 -1.83
CA GLY A 124 -5.84 -17.15 -1.80
C GLY A 124 -7.02 -16.20 -1.75
N ILE A 125 -6.79 -14.90 -1.87
CA ILE A 125 -7.83 -13.89 -1.80
C ILE A 125 -8.27 -13.49 -3.20
N THR A 126 -9.57 -13.34 -3.40
CA THR A 126 -10.15 -12.88 -4.66
C THR A 126 -10.54 -11.42 -4.51
N LEU A 127 -10.00 -10.58 -5.37
CA LEU A 127 -10.34 -9.15 -5.38
C LEU A 127 -11.57 -8.92 -6.26
N SER A 128 -12.29 -7.83 -5.99
CA SER A 128 -13.46 -7.47 -6.80
C SER A 128 -13.04 -7.07 -8.21
N ASP A 129 -13.96 -7.22 -9.16
CA ASP A 129 -13.71 -6.82 -10.54
C ASP A 129 -13.40 -5.33 -10.65
N ALA A 130 -13.99 -4.51 -9.80
CA ALA A 130 -13.73 -3.08 -9.82
C ALA A 130 -12.26 -2.78 -9.57
N VAL A 131 -11.65 -3.45 -8.59
CA VAL A 131 -10.22 -3.28 -8.30
C VAL A 131 -9.38 -3.84 -9.43
N LEU A 132 -9.75 -5.00 -9.96
CA LEU A 132 -8.99 -5.61 -11.05
C LEU A 132 -8.99 -4.75 -12.32
N LYS A 133 -10.02 -3.95 -12.51
CA LYS A 133 -10.10 -3.05 -13.66
C LYS A 133 -9.26 -1.80 -13.52
N ILE A 134 -9.15 -1.25 -12.32
CA ILE A 134 -8.42 0.01 -12.12
C ILE A 134 -6.93 -0.19 -11.94
N GLY A 135 -6.49 -1.39 -11.60
CA GLY A 135 -5.08 -1.68 -11.39
C GLY A 135 -4.38 -2.13 -12.66
N ARG A 136 -3.09 -1.83 -12.73
CA ARG A 136 -2.23 -2.37 -13.80
C ARG A 136 -1.75 -3.75 -13.39
N LYS A 137 -2.02 -4.73 -14.21
CA LYS A 137 -1.63 -6.10 -13.93
C LYS A 137 -0.22 -6.36 -14.42
N LEU A 138 0.53 -7.03 -13.56
CA LEU A 138 1.88 -7.45 -13.87
C LEU A 138 1.99 -8.96 -13.85
#